data_9b58b552f0eaca72f040989ead69b539
#
_entry.id   9b58b552f0eaca72f040989ead69b539
#
_cell.length_a   1.000
_cell.length_b   1.000
_cell.length_c   1.000
_cell.angle_alpha   90.00
_cell.angle_beta   90.00
_cell.angle_gamma   90.00
#
_symmetry.space_group_name_H-M   'P 1'
#
loop_
_entity.id
_entity.type
_entity.pdbx_description
1 polymer ?
#
loop_
_entity_poly.entity_id
_entity_poly.type
_entity_poly.pdbx_seq_one_letter_code
_entity_poly.pdbx_strand_id
1 'polypeptide(L)'
;MKSPRIALVVIALAAVPQLTAGGAVVLPDSISYTSSGATQSTPQPCAREDLTIKEGETDAAMGGVRRTPYVLTNTSKVPCTLTGYPSLELLNKAGAIVKRATKQKSGDPISSATLEPGKTAWFALNFNSGGAGYMGKPCPSYRQMRITTPGAKRPFVLRTDIQTCPKSDFEVTAIQAGTPD
;
A
#
# COMPACT_ATOMS: atom_id res chain seq x y z
N MET A 1 -33.76 8.37 -35.30
CA MET A 1 -35.13 8.15 -34.75
C MET A 1 -35.43 6.66 -34.87
N LYS A 2 -35.26 5.90 -33.78
CA LYS A 2 -35.76 4.50 -33.65
C LYS A 2 -36.05 4.26 -32.16
N SER A 3 -37.36 4.15 -31.83
CA SER A 3 -37.82 3.85 -30.47
C SER A 3 -37.61 2.38 -30.09
N PRO A 4 -37.32 2.05 -28.86
CA PRO A 4 -37.35 0.67 -28.37
C PRO A 4 -38.75 0.28 -27.93
N ARG A 5 -39.15 -0.91 -28.32
CA ARG A 5 -40.43 -1.56 -27.97
C ARG A 5 -40.34 -2.13 -26.55
N ILE A 6 -41.28 -1.75 -25.70
CA ILE A 6 -41.47 -2.30 -24.35
C ILE A 6 -42.27 -3.61 -24.52
N ALA A 7 -41.68 -4.74 -24.07
CA ALA A 7 -42.36 -6.01 -23.98
C ALA A 7 -43.03 -6.13 -22.60
N LEU A 8 -44.35 -6.28 -22.63
CA LEU A 8 -45.21 -6.51 -21.46
C LEU A 8 -45.14 -8.01 -21.12
N VAL A 9 -44.63 -8.36 -19.95
CA VAL A 9 -44.65 -9.75 -19.43
C VAL A 9 -45.91 -9.90 -18.55
N VAL A 10 -46.84 -10.74 -18.99
CA VAL A 10 -48.03 -11.09 -18.23
C VAL A 10 -47.66 -12.25 -17.30
N ILE A 11 -47.78 -12.06 -15.99
CA ILE A 11 -47.58 -13.09 -14.97
C ILE A 11 -48.95 -13.73 -14.71
N ALA A 12 -49.10 -15.01 -15.05
CA ALA A 12 -50.27 -15.82 -14.73
C ALA A 12 -50.18 -16.31 -13.28
N LEU A 13 -51.16 -15.99 -12.47
CA LEU A 13 -51.37 -16.55 -11.14
C LEU A 13 -51.94 -17.97 -11.26
N ALA A 14 -51.19 -18.98 -10.81
CA ALA A 14 -51.71 -20.30 -10.61
C ALA A 14 -52.19 -20.49 -9.17
N ALA A 15 -53.47 -20.79 -8.99
CA ALA A 15 -54.08 -21.12 -7.70
C ALA A 15 -53.68 -22.55 -7.26
N VAL A 16 -53.13 -22.68 -6.04
CA VAL A 16 -52.78 -23.99 -5.42
C VAL A 16 -53.91 -24.37 -4.42
N PRO A 17 -54.48 -25.57 -4.47
CA PRO A 17 -55.46 -26.00 -3.50
C PRO A 17 -54.78 -26.36 -2.15
N GLN A 18 -55.45 -25.90 -1.07
CA GLN A 18 -55.04 -26.24 0.30
C GLN A 18 -55.55 -27.64 0.68
N LEU A 19 -54.64 -28.56 0.97
CA LEU A 19 -54.92 -29.79 1.68
C LEU A 19 -54.65 -29.56 3.17
N THR A 20 -55.70 -29.59 3.96
CA THR A 20 -55.62 -29.68 5.45
C THR A 20 -55.44 -31.14 5.82
N ALA A 21 -54.26 -31.49 6.28
CA ALA A 21 -53.99 -32.73 7.02
C ALA A 21 -53.32 -32.35 8.34
N GLY A 22 -54.06 -32.49 9.45
CA GLY A 22 -53.53 -32.31 10.80
C GLY A 22 -52.52 -33.43 11.13
N GLY A 23 -51.30 -33.06 11.29
CA GLY A 23 -50.23 -33.87 11.84
C GLY A 23 -49.45 -33.01 12.84
N ALA A 24 -49.49 -33.41 14.12
CA ALA A 24 -48.66 -32.80 15.16
C ALA A 24 -47.20 -33.08 14.82
N VAL A 25 -46.48 -32.08 14.32
CA VAL A 25 -45.05 -32.14 14.13
C VAL A 25 -44.39 -31.80 15.48
N VAL A 26 -43.82 -32.83 16.11
CA VAL A 26 -42.88 -32.64 17.24
C VAL A 26 -41.65 -31.97 16.64
N LEU A 27 -41.44 -30.68 16.95
CA LEU A 27 -40.25 -29.96 16.58
C LEU A 27 -39.08 -30.46 17.46
N PRO A 28 -37.99 -30.98 16.85
CA PRO A 28 -36.78 -31.22 17.62
C PRO A 28 -36.17 -29.89 18.07
N ASP A 29 -35.61 -29.95 19.25
CA ASP A 29 -34.95 -28.86 19.96
C ASP A 29 -34.26 -27.82 19.07
N SER A 30 -34.54 -26.56 19.35
CA SER A 30 -33.93 -25.40 18.73
C SER A 30 -32.42 -25.48 18.80
N ILE A 31 -31.77 -25.83 17.71
CA ILE A 31 -30.33 -25.69 17.57
C ILE A 31 -30.05 -24.18 17.57
N SER A 32 -29.65 -23.66 18.71
CA SER A 32 -29.14 -22.31 18.82
C SER A 32 -27.83 -22.21 18.05
N TYR A 33 -27.89 -21.75 16.82
CA TYR A 33 -26.70 -21.33 16.10
C TYR A 33 -26.17 -20.08 16.81
N THR A 34 -25.17 -20.28 17.65
CA THR A 34 -24.35 -19.19 18.16
C THR A 34 -23.57 -18.68 16.95
N SER A 35 -24.12 -17.70 16.24
CA SER A 35 -23.39 -16.95 15.22
C SER A 35 -22.27 -16.22 15.95
N SER A 36 -21.09 -16.83 16.01
CA SER A 36 -19.86 -16.11 16.35
C SER A 36 -19.64 -15.09 15.27
N GLY A 37 -20.29 -13.94 15.42
CA GLY A 37 -20.03 -12.76 14.61
C GLY A 37 -18.58 -12.36 14.80
N ALA A 38 -17.67 -12.88 14.00
CA ALA A 38 -16.36 -12.31 13.85
C ALA A 38 -16.60 -10.89 13.33
N THR A 39 -16.53 -9.92 14.23
CA THR A 39 -16.51 -8.51 13.89
C THR A 39 -15.28 -8.33 13.00
N GLN A 40 -15.45 -8.29 11.68
CA GLN A 40 -14.40 -7.95 10.75
C GLN A 40 -14.07 -6.47 10.98
N SER A 41 -13.19 -6.21 11.92
CA SER A 41 -12.63 -4.87 12.07
C SER A 41 -11.86 -4.54 10.81
N THR A 42 -12.22 -3.44 10.16
CA THR A 42 -11.46 -2.90 9.03
C THR A 42 -10.00 -2.75 9.46
N PRO A 43 -9.03 -3.32 8.72
CA PRO A 43 -7.63 -3.22 9.09
C PRO A 43 -7.22 -1.76 9.25
N GLN A 44 -6.57 -1.44 10.36
CA GLN A 44 -6.09 -0.10 10.65
C GLN A 44 -4.82 0.21 9.83
N PRO A 45 -4.48 1.48 9.61
CA PRO A 45 -3.19 1.84 9.03
C PRO A 45 -2.04 1.24 9.83
N CYS A 46 -1.04 0.70 9.14
CA CYS A 46 0.13 0.12 9.79
C CYS A 46 0.87 1.17 10.63
N ALA A 47 1.09 0.89 11.90
CA ALA A 47 1.96 1.71 12.72
C ALA A 47 3.44 1.42 12.38
N ARG A 48 4.33 2.34 12.76
CA ARG A 48 5.78 2.15 12.52
C ARG A 48 6.29 0.89 13.22
N GLU A 49 5.74 0.56 14.37
CA GLU A 49 6.12 -0.58 15.22
C GLU A 49 5.69 -1.92 14.62
N ASP A 50 4.67 -1.92 13.80
CA ASP A 50 4.16 -3.12 13.13
C ASP A 50 5.01 -3.52 11.93
N LEU A 51 5.90 -2.63 11.50
CA LEU A 51 6.65 -2.80 10.26
C LEU A 51 8.15 -2.90 10.47
N THR A 52 8.79 -3.77 9.70
CA THR A 52 10.21 -3.67 9.40
C THR A 52 10.39 -3.14 7.98
N ILE A 53 11.54 -2.50 7.72
CA ILE A 53 11.90 -2.01 6.39
C ILE A 53 13.27 -2.53 6.01
N LYS A 54 13.40 -2.99 4.77
CA LYS A 54 14.66 -3.47 4.18
C LYS A 54 14.90 -2.74 2.87
N GLU A 55 16.11 -2.22 2.69
CA GLU A 55 16.59 -1.68 1.42
C GLU A 55 16.99 -2.84 0.50
N GLY A 56 16.53 -2.82 -0.75
CA GLY A 56 16.91 -3.75 -1.79
C GLY A 56 18.11 -3.26 -2.60
N GLU A 57 18.46 -4.00 -3.63
CA GLU A 57 19.54 -3.61 -4.54
C GLU A 57 19.15 -2.37 -5.34
N THR A 58 20.13 -1.51 -5.55
CA THR A 58 19.94 -0.29 -6.35
C THR A 58 20.25 -0.58 -7.81
N ASP A 59 19.24 -0.47 -8.66
CA ASP A 59 19.41 -0.52 -10.11
C ASP A 59 19.98 0.79 -10.62
N ALA A 60 20.83 0.67 -11.64
CA ALA A 60 21.47 1.79 -12.29
C ALA A 60 21.12 1.83 -13.77
N ALA A 61 20.58 2.96 -14.23
CA ALA A 61 20.35 3.23 -15.64
C ALA A 61 21.32 4.30 -16.16
N MET A 62 21.37 4.43 -17.49
CA MET A 62 22.17 5.48 -18.14
C MET A 62 21.76 6.87 -17.63
N GLY A 63 22.68 7.84 -17.69
CA GLY A 63 22.45 9.21 -17.25
C GLY A 63 22.50 9.41 -15.73
N GLY A 64 22.96 8.41 -14.97
CA GLY A 64 23.07 8.51 -13.50
C GLY A 64 21.77 8.26 -12.75
N VAL A 65 20.73 7.78 -13.44
CA VAL A 65 19.46 7.40 -12.81
C VAL A 65 19.68 6.16 -11.93
N ARG A 66 19.13 6.20 -10.73
CA ARG A 66 19.15 5.13 -9.73
C ARG A 66 17.73 4.83 -9.27
N ARG A 67 17.45 3.55 -9.05
CA ARG A 67 16.19 3.08 -8.47
C ARG A 67 16.50 2.13 -7.33
N THR A 68 16.09 2.50 -6.12
CA THR A 68 16.30 1.68 -4.92
C THR A 68 14.93 1.26 -4.38
N PRO A 69 14.59 -0.03 -4.39
CA PRO A 69 13.38 -0.54 -3.77
C PRO A 69 13.55 -0.65 -2.25
N TYR A 70 12.45 -0.42 -1.53
CA TYR A 70 12.33 -0.63 -0.09
C TYR A 70 11.17 -1.56 0.17
N VAL A 71 11.42 -2.65 0.89
CA VAL A 71 10.41 -3.64 1.25
C VAL A 71 9.99 -3.44 2.70
N LEU A 72 8.70 -3.30 2.91
CA LEU A 72 8.05 -3.22 4.20
C LEU A 72 7.44 -4.59 4.52
N THR A 73 7.66 -5.11 5.72
CA THR A 73 7.06 -6.37 6.17
C THR A 73 6.24 -6.12 7.43
N ASN A 74 5.00 -6.59 7.45
CA ASN A 74 4.20 -6.60 8.68
C ASN A 74 4.74 -7.68 9.63
N THR A 75 5.33 -7.24 10.74
CA THR A 75 5.87 -8.11 11.79
C THR A 75 4.94 -8.23 12.99
N SER A 76 3.79 -7.55 12.97
CA SER A 76 2.77 -7.67 14.00
C SER A 76 1.97 -8.96 13.81
N LYS A 77 1.05 -9.22 14.75
CA LYS A 77 0.14 -10.38 14.71
C LYS A 77 -1.22 -10.06 14.10
N VAL A 78 -1.44 -8.83 13.68
CA VAL A 78 -2.71 -8.35 13.14
C VAL A 78 -2.53 -7.76 11.74
N PRO A 79 -3.54 -7.87 10.87
CA PRO A 79 -3.51 -7.22 9.57
C PRO A 79 -3.49 -5.69 9.71
N CYS A 80 -2.78 -5.01 8.82
CA CYS A 80 -2.79 -3.56 8.72
C CYS A 80 -2.75 -3.09 7.28
N THR A 81 -3.02 -1.81 7.00
CA THR A 81 -3.09 -1.25 5.64
C THR A 81 -2.05 -0.18 5.41
N LEU A 82 -1.56 -0.13 4.17
CA LEU A 82 -0.72 0.94 3.64
C LEU A 82 -1.33 1.45 2.34
N THR A 83 -1.52 2.77 2.22
CA THR A 83 -2.13 3.38 1.02
C THR A 83 -1.43 4.68 0.68
N GLY A 84 -1.00 4.82 -0.58
CA GLY A 84 -0.42 6.07 -1.08
C GLY A 84 1.11 6.07 -1.09
N TYR A 85 1.71 7.22 -0.79
CA TYR A 85 3.15 7.45 -0.91
C TYR A 85 3.78 7.62 0.46
N PRO A 86 4.93 6.98 0.73
CA PRO A 86 5.72 7.32 1.90
C PRO A 86 6.38 8.70 1.73
N SER A 87 6.71 9.35 2.85
CA SER A 87 7.55 10.55 2.85
C SER A 87 9.00 10.14 3.06
N LEU A 88 9.89 10.55 2.17
CA LEU A 88 11.32 10.30 2.26
C LEU A 88 12.09 11.62 2.38
N GLU A 89 12.99 11.70 3.32
CA GLU A 89 13.77 12.89 3.63
C GLU A 89 15.23 12.55 3.86
N LEU A 90 16.13 13.15 3.07
CA LEU A 90 17.57 13.05 3.30
C LEU A 90 17.99 14.02 4.41
N LEU A 91 18.86 13.54 5.29
CA LEU A 91 19.36 14.30 6.42
C LEU A 91 20.85 14.60 6.24
N ASN A 92 21.27 15.78 6.70
CA ASN A 92 22.70 16.10 6.85
C ASN A 92 23.27 15.48 8.12
N LYS A 93 24.56 15.67 8.36
CA LYS A 93 25.26 15.16 9.55
C LYS A 93 24.69 15.68 10.88
N ALA A 94 24.05 16.84 10.86
CA ALA A 94 23.40 17.45 12.02
C ALA A 94 21.94 16.97 12.20
N GLY A 95 21.43 16.08 11.35
CA GLY A 95 20.06 15.58 11.39
C GLY A 95 19.03 16.53 10.76
N ALA A 96 19.46 17.65 10.16
CA ALA A 96 18.56 18.56 9.47
C ALA A 96 18.17 18.00 8.09
N ILE A 97 16.90 18.22 7.71
CA ILE A 97 16.38 17.81 6.40
C ILE A 97 16.98 18.70 5.31
N VAL A 98 17.57 18.10 4.30
CA VAL A 98 18.21 18.80 3.18
C VAL A 98 17.53 18.52 1.85
N LYS A 99 16.78 17.42 1.73
CA LYS A 99 16.03 17.09 0.52
C LYS A 99 14.82 16.22 0.87
N ARG A 100 13.70 16.47 0.22
CA ARG A 100 12.49 15.65 0.32
C ARG A 100 12.16 15.03 -1.03
N ALA A 101 11.69 13.78 -1.02
CA ALA A 101 11.20 13.14 -2.23
C ALA A 101 9.87 13.77 -2.65
N THR A 102 9.73 13.99 -3.96
CA THR A 102 8.44 14.28 -4.59
C THR A 102 7.75 12.99 -4.99
N LYS A 103 6.42 13.01 -5.13
CA LYS A 103 5.67 11.86 -5.63
C LYS A 103 5.94 11.69 -7.10
N GLN A 104 6.23 10.46 -7.53
CA GLN A 104 6.37 10.16 -8.96
C GLN A 104 5.02 10.39 -9.66
N LYS A 105 5.02 11.19 -10.71
CA LYS A 105 3.81 11.58 -11.45
C LYS A 105 3.32 10.50 -12.42
N SER A 106 4.24 9.71 -12.96
CA SER A 106 3.96 8.58 -13.85
C SER A 106 4.33 7.29 -13.12
N GLY A 107 3.45 6.32 -13.11
CA GLY A 107 3.71 5.04 -12.45
C GLY A 107 2.42 4.31 -12.11
N ASP A 108 2.56 3.29 -11.27
CA ASP A 108 1.44 2.45 -10.85
C ASP A 108 0.36 3.26 -10.14
N PRO A 109 -0.91 2.90 -10.32
CA PRO A 109 -2.02 3.55 -9.64
C PRO A 109 -1.87 3.40 -8.13
N ILE A 110 -2.36 4.39 -7.38
CA ILE A 110 -2.44 4.28 -5.93
C ILE A 110 -3.40 3.16 -5.58
N SER A 111 -2.88 2.12 -4.94
CA SER A 111 -3.66 1.00 -4.41
C SER A 111 -3.53 0.93 -2.89
N SER A 112 -4.49 0.28 -2.25
CA SER A 112 -4.38 -0.05 -0.83
C SER A 112 -3.78 -1.44 -0.70
N ALA A 113 -2.66 -1.54 0.02
CA ALA A 113 -2.03 -2.81 0.35
C ALA A 113 -2.46 -3.23 1.75
N THR A 114 -3.26 -4.29 1.85
CA THR A 114 -3.54 -4.95 3.14
C THR A 114 -2.44 -5.97 3.40
N LEU A 115 -1.75 -5.81 4.52
CA LEU A 115 -0.66 -6.67 4.93
C LEU A 115 -1.09 -7.57 6.07
N GLU A 116 -1.37 -8.82 5.77
CA GLU A 116 -1.46 -9.88 6.77
C GLU A 116 -0.12 -10.04 7.51
N PRO A 117 -0.08 -10.64 8.70
CA PRO A 117 1.18 -10.94 9.40
C PRO A 117 2.18 -11.66 8.48
N GLY A 118 3.40 -11.14 8.41
CA GLY A 118 4.49 -11.65 7.56
C GLY A 118 4.40 -11.27 6.08
N LYS A 119 3.33 -10.60 5.62
CA LYS A 119 3.22 -10.13 4.23
C LYS A 119 3.95 -8.82 4.02
N THR A 120 4.26 -8.57 2.74
CA THR A 120 5.10 -7.45 2.32
C THR A 120 4.36 -6.47 1.43
N ALA A 121 4.84 -5.24 1.46
CA ALA A 121 4.60 -4.20 0.47
C ALA A 121 5.93 -3.54 0.13
N TRP A 122 5.98 -2.83 -0.97
CA TRP A 122 7.20 -2.16 -1.39
C TRP A 122 6.91 -0.82 -2.06
N PHE A 123 7.93 0.00 -2.13
CA PHE A 123 7.99 1.23 -2.91
C PHE A 123 9.41 1.43 -3.39
N ALA A 124 9.63 2.29 -4.38
CA ALA A 124 10.96 2.62 -4.85
C ALA A 124 11.27 4.11 -4.69
N LEU A 125 12.52 4.41 -4.41
CA LEU A 125 13.10 5.73 -4.53
C LEU A 125 13.85 5.81 -5.87
N ASN A 126 13.43 6.76 -6.71
CA ASN A 126 14.11 7.09 -7.95
C ASN A 126 14.87 8.40 -7.75
N PHE A 127 16.15 8.40 -8.09
CA PHE A 127 16.98 9.60 -7.95
C PHE A 127 18.08 9.65 -9.01
N ASN A 128 18.60 10.83 -9.26
CA ASN A 128 19.75 10.99 -10.13
C ASN A 128 21.01 11.22 -9.27
N SER A 129 21.99 10.33 -9.43
CA SER A 129 23.26 10.41 -8.73
C SER A 129 24.19 11.51 -9.25
N GLY A 130 23.79 12.19 -10.34
CA GLY A 130 24.52 13.31 -10.85
C GLY A 130 25.85 12.96 -11.53
N GLY A 131 26.00 11.74 -12.09
CA GLY A 131 27.16 11.18 -12.81
C GLY A 131 28.40 12.07 -13.00
N ALA A 132 28.31 13.09 -13.83
CA ALA A 132 29.37 14.07 -14.07
C ALA A 132 29.40 15.23 -13.06
N GLY A 133 28.55 15.19 -12.03
CA GLY A 133 28.44 16.28 -11.07
C GLY A 133 27.49 17.40 -11.54
N TYR A 134 27.32 18.40 -10.69
CA TYR A 134 26.55 19.61 -10.98
C TYR A 134 27.49 20.82 -11.04
N MET A 135 27.50 21.51 -12.16
CA MET A 135 28.41 22.66 -12.39
C MET A 135 29.89 22.34 -12.12
N GLY A 136 30.36 21.16 -12.56
CA GLY A 136 31.76 20.74 -12.37
C GLY A 136 32.14 20.31 -10.94
N LYS A 137 31.15 20.22 -10.03
CA LYS A 137 31.38 19.74 -8.65
C LYS A 137 30.66 18.42 -8.42
N PRO A 138 31.26 17.48 -7.66
CA PRO A 138 30.57 16.25 -7.31
C PRO A 138 29.33 16.55 -6.45
N CYS A 139 28.24 15.79 -6.68
CA CYS A 139 27.06 15.87 -5.85
C CYS A 139 27.33 15.38 -4.43
N PRO A 140 26.73 15.99 -3.41
CA PRO A 140 26.91 15.53 -2.04
C PRO A 140 26.35 14.15 -1.78
N SER A 141 27.00 13.42 -0.87
CA SER A 141 26.52 12.12 -0.36
C SER A 141 25.81 12.32 0.97
N TYR A 142 24.69 11.62 1.13
CA TYR A 142 23.87 11.62 2.33
C TYR A 142 23.90 10.24 2.99
N ARG A 143 24.13 10.20 4.30
CA ARG A 143 24.32 8.98 5.07
C ARG A 143 23.12 8.58 5.92
N GLN A 144 22.08 9.42 5.93
CA GLN A 144 20.87 9.16 6.69
C GLN A 144 19.64 9.58 5.88
N MET A 145 18.64 8.74 5.94
CA MET A 145 17.34 8.99 5.36
C MET A 145 16.24 8.68 6.36
N ARG A 146 15.25 9.55 6.42
CA ARG A 146 14.04 9.37 7.21
C ARG A 146 12.90 8.98 6.29
N ILE A 147 12.19 7.87 6.64
CA ILE A 147 11.06 7.34 5.88
C ILE A 147 9.85 7.29 6.81
N THR A 148 8.76 7.95 6.43
CA THR A 148 7.49 7.90 7.14
C THR A 148 6.46 7.23 6.23
N THR A 149 5.94 6.07 6.63
CA THR A 149 4.87 5.39 5.91
C THR A 149 3.53 6.11 6.11
N PRO A 150 2.59 6.03 5.15
CA PRO A 150 1.27 6.64 5.29
C PRO A 150 0.57 6.16 6.57
N GLY A 151 0.02 7.11 7.34
CA GLY A 151 -0.65 6.84 8.61
C GLY A 151 0.27 6.68 9.82
N ALA A 152 1.57 6.46 9.63
CA ALA A 152 2.51 6.35 10.75
C ALA A 152 2.84 7.71 11.37
N LYS A 153 2.90 7.76 12.70
CA LYS A 153 3.28 8.96 13.46
C LYS A 153 4.80 9.12 13.62
N ARG A 154 5.54 8.02 13.53
CA ARG A 154 7.00 7.99 13.73
C ARG A 154 7.70 7.48 12.48
N PRO A 155 8.84 8.06 12.08
CA PRO A 155 9.61 7.63 10.93
C PRO A 155 10.52 6.43 11.26
N PHE A 156 10.93 5.73 10.21
CA PHE A 156 12.17 4.96 10.20
C PHE A 156 13.33 5.94 9.95
N VAL A 157 14.47 5.66 10.57
CA VAL A 157 15.73 6.34 10.25
C VAL A 157 16.71 5.27 9.77
N LEU A 158 17.07 5.34 8.51
CA LEU A 158 17.98 4.38 7.88
C LEU A 158 19.35 5.02 7.64
N ARG A 159 20.39 4.20 7.75
CA ARG A 159 21.68 4.51 7.15
C ARG A 159 21.59 4.26 5.66
N THR A 160 22.10 5.16 4.86
CA THR A 160 22.09 5.08 3.39
C THR A 160 23.39 5.61 2.82
N ASP A 161 23.62 5.41 1.54
CA ASP A 161 24.72 6.04 0.79
C ASP A 161 24.19 6.62 -0.52
N ILE A 162 23.34 7.63 -0.37
CA ILE A 162 22.71 8.30 -1.51
C ILE A 162 23.54 9.51 -1.90
N GLN A 163 24.10 9.47 -3.11
CA GLN A 163 24.72 10.63 -3.76
C GLN A 163 23.70 11.25 -4.70
N THR A 164 23.31 12.49 -4.48
CA THR A 164 22.35 13.22 -5.34
C THR A 164 22.57 14.72 -5.24
N CYS A 165 22.41 15.39 -6.37
CA CYS A 165 22.53 16.84 -6.41
C CYS A 165 21.29 17.55 -5.85
N PRO A 166 21.41 18.77 -5.31
CA PRO A 166 20.26 19.46 -4.70
C PRO A 166 19.07 19.67 -5.64
N LYS A 167 19.32 19.92 -6.92
CA LYS A 167 18.30 20.19 -7.94
C LYS A 167 17.95 18.99 -8.84
N SER A 168 18.57 17.82 -8.62
CA SER A 168 18.25 16.61 -9.39
C SER A 168 16.94 15.99 -8.92
N ASP A 169 16.39 15.11 -9.74
CA ASP A 169 15.20 14.34 -9.40
C ASP A 169 15.43 13.48 -8.16
N PHE A 170 14.44 13.44 -7.31
CA PHE A 170 14.38 12.63 -6.11
C PHE A 170 12.92 12.33 -5.84
N GLU A 171 12.45 11.18 -6.33
CA GLU A 171 11.03 10.84 -6.41
C GLU A 171 10.75 9.50 -5.77
N VAL A 172 9.57 9.35 -5.19
CA VAL A 172 9.10 8.11 -4.58
C VAL A 172 7.87 7.59 -5.30
N THR A 173 7.80 6.26 -5.49
CA THR A 173 6.62 5.60 -6.04
C THR A 173 5.54 5.41 -4.98
N ALA A 174 4.31 5.15 -5.42
CA ALA A 174 3.27 4.67 -4.53
C ALA A 174 3.66 3.30 -3.94
N ILE A 175 3.10 2.99 -2.75
CA ILE A 175 3.27 1.67 -2.13
C ILE A 175 2.46 0.65 -2.92
N GLN A 176 3.08 -0.50 -3.21
CA GLN A 176 2.50 -1.64 -3.90
C GLN A 176 2.55 -2.87 -2.99
N ALA A 177 1.56 -3.77 -3.11
CA ALA A 177 1.56 -5.04 -2.40
C ALA A 177 2.62 -5.99 -2.98
N GLY A 178 3.17 -6.87 -2.15
CA GLY A 178 4.16 -7.88 -2.55
C GLY A 178 5.60 -7.41 -2.46
N THR A 179 6.44 -7.91 -3.37
CA THR A 179 7.88 -7.59 -3.50
C THR A 179 8.15 -6.95 -4.85
N PRO A 180 9.21 -6.14 -5.00
CA PRO A 180 9.67 -5.69 -6.31
C PRO A 180 10.12 -6.90 -7.15
N ASP A 181 9.93 -6.80 -8.47
CA ASP A 181 10.44 -7.75 -9.46
C ASP A 181 11.96 -7.70 -9.56
#